data_9d65091434c6a72cfc1d5b85dd0835bc
#
_entry.id   9d65091434c6a72cfc1d5b85dd0835bc
#
_cell.length_a   1.000
_cell.length_b   1.000
_cell.length_c   1.000
_cell.angle_alpha   90.00
_cell.angle_beta   90.00
_cell.angle_gamma   90.00
#
_symmetry.space_group_name_H-M   'P 1'
#
loop_
_entity.id
_entity.type
_entity.pdbx_description
1 polymer ?
#
loop_
_entity_poly.entity_id
_entity_poly.type
_entity_poly.pdbx_seq_one_letter_code
_entity_poly.pdbx_strand_id
1 'polypeptide(L)'
;QTKQQQEGNTLWLKEGEPSVETMLELFAQYDLNVINELVFCGFGEPLERLEDVCRGIDSLKETYPNLKVRLNTIGLANLIHGRDVTPELKGRFDTVSISLNAPDEKEFLELTRSKFGIQSYEAIKEFAVLSKQYVPNVVMTVVEKVMPEEKIQKCQEICDTLGVTLRVRPFEN
;
A
#
# COMPACT_ATOMS: atom_id res chain seq x y z
N GLN A 1 2.97 -17.74 9.70
CA GLN A 1 2.74 -16.38 10.18
C GLN A 1 3.38 -16.25 11.56
N THR A 2 4.42 -15.46 11.68
CA THR A 2 5.13 -15.23 12.94
C THR A 2 4.38 -14.16 13.72
N LYS A 3 3.85 -14.53 14.91
CA LYS A 3 3.29 -13.55 15.86
C LYS A 3 4.44 -12.68 16.36
N GLN A 4 4.48 -11.42 15.95
CA GLN A 4 5.38 -10.45 16.55
C GLN A 4 4.72 -9.83 17.77
N GLN A 5 5.38 -9.92 18.92
CA GLN A 5 5.03 -9.19 20.13
C GLN A 5 5.97 -7.98 20.21
N GLN A 6 5.42 -6.77 20.23
CA GLN A 6 6.14 -5.59 20.67
C GLN A 6 5.56 -5.15 22.03
N GLU A 7 6.43 -5.09 23.03
CA GLU A 7 6.15 -4.51 24.36
C GLU A 7 4.82 -4.93 25.02
N GLY A 8 4.51 -6.23 24.97
CA GLY A 8 3.31 -6.77 25.65
C GLY A 8 1.98 -6.62 24.91
N ASN A 9 1.96 -5.90 23.78
CA ASN A 9 0.78 -5.79 22.91
C ASN A 9 0.86 -6.80 21.77
N THR A 10 -0.21 -7.55 21.55
CA THR A 10 -0.32 -8.37 20.34
C THR A 10 -0.76 -7.50 19.18
N LEU A 11 -0.14 -7.69 17.99
CA LEU A 11 -0.52 -7.01 16.74
C LEU A 11 -1.87 -7.49 16.18
N TRP A 12 -2.44 -8.52 16.80
CA TRP A 12 -3.72 -9.09 16.41
C TRP A 12 -4.81 -8.61 17.35
N LEU A 13 -5.87 -8.07 16.77
CA LEU A 13 -7.08 -7.74 17.53
C LEU A 13 -7.71 -9.03 18.05
N LYS A 14 -8.13 -9.04 19.31
CA LYS A 14 -8.76 -10.20 19.93
C LYS A 14 -10.09 -10.58 19.29
N GLU A 15 -10.77 -9.58 18.74
CA GLU A 15 -12.12 -9.68 18.17
C GLU A 15 -12.10 -9.86 16.64
N GLY A 16 -10.91 -10.08 16.03
CA GLY A 16 -10.75 -10.17 14.59
C GLY A 16 -10.61 -8.81 13.91
N GLU A 17 -10.90 -8.75 12.61
CA GLU A 17 -10.80 -7.51 11.85
C GLU A 17 -11.97 -6.56 12.18
N PRO A 18 -11.69 -5.26 12.43
CA PRO A 18 -12.71 -4.30 12.81
C PRO A 18 -13.65 -4.01 11.64
N SER A 19 -14.92 -3.72 11.94
CA SER A 19 -15.85 -3.17 10.96
C SER A 19 -15.46 -1.73 10.59
N VAL A 20 -16.03 -1.21 9.51
CA VAL A 20 -15.87 0.22 9.13
C VAL A 20 -16.38 1.12 10.24
N GLU A 21 -17.52 0.78 10.84
CA GLU A 21 -18.13 1.53 11.94
C GLU A 21 -17.20 1.59 13.15
N THR A 22 -16.63 0.46 13.57
CA THR A 22 -15.65 0.40 14.66
C THR A 22 -14.41 1.24 14.36
N MET A 23 -13.94 1.20 13.12
CA MET A 23 -12.78 2.00 12.69
C MET A 23 -13.12 3.51 12.75
N LEU A 24 -14.29 3.92 12.29
CA LEU A 24 -14.72 5.31 12.33
C LEU A 24 -14.91 5.82 13.77
N GLU A 25 -15.47 4.99 14.67
CA GLU A 25 -15.58 5.30 16.10
C GLU A 25 -14.21 5.52 16.76
N LEU A 26 -13.20 4.73 16.37
CA LEU A 26 -11.83 4.93 16.84
C LEU A 26 -11.24 6.25 16.32
N PHE A 27 -11.43 6.56 15.04
CA PHE A 27 -10.96 7.83 14.47
C PHE A 27 -11.66 9.04 15.08
N ALA A 28 -12.94 8.94 15.47
CA ALA A 28 -13.66 10.01 16.12
C ALA A 28 -13.07 10.45 17.48
N GLN A 29 -12.18 9.63 18.06
CA GLN A 29 -11.47 9.99 19.30
C GLN A 29 -10.26 10.91 19.05
N TYR A 30 -9.90 11.16 17.79
CA TYR A 30 -8.74 11.97 17.38
C TYR A 30 -9.17 13.13 16.50
N ASP A 31 -8.49 14.27 16.63
CA ASP A 31 -8.64 15.37 15.68
C ASP A 31 -7.74 15.14 14.46
N LEU A 32 -8.35 14.75 13.36
CA LEU A 32 -7.60 14.47 12.13
C LEU A 32 -7.13 15.74 11.40
N ASN A 33 -7.51 16.94 11.84
CA ASN A 33 -6.95 18.19 11.29
C ASN A 33 -5.48 18.41 11.67
N VAL A 34 -5.01 17.76 12.75
CA VAL A 34 -3.62 17.94 13.24
C VAL A 34 -2.65 16.94 12.62
N ILE A 35 -3.12 15.96 11.87
CA ILE A 35 -2.25 14.98 11.21
C ILE A 35 -1.90 15.43 9.79
N ASN A 36 -0.69 15.10 9.36
CA ASN A 36 -0.24 15.40 7.99
C ASN A 36 -0.86 14.47 6.96
N GLU A 37 -1.02 13.19 7.31
CA GLU A 37 -1.46 12.15 6.39
C GLU A 37 -1.99 10.94 7.17
N LEU A 38 -3.10 10.38 6.71
CA LEU A 38 -3.61 9.08 7.17
C LEU A 38 -3.05 7.99 6.26
N VAL A 39 -2.49 6.93 6.85
CA VAL A 39 -1.87 5.85 6.08
C VAL A 39 -2.63 4.55 6.26
N PHE A 40 -3.16 4.01 5.17
CA PHE A 40 -3.67 2.65 5.13
C PHE A 40 -2.52 1.69 4.82
N CYS A 41 -2.17 0.88 5.80
CA CYS A 41 -1.12 -0.13 5.72
C CYS A 41 -1.44 -1.27 6.69
N GLY A 42 -0.73 -2.38 6.60
CA GLY A 42 -0.91 -3.47 7.56
C GLY A 42 -0.03 -4.69 7.26
N PHE A 43 -0.17 -5.73 8.10
CA PHE A 43 0.46 -7.04 7.90
C PHE A 43 -0.19 -7.88 6.77
N GLY A 44 -1.26 -7.39 6.17
CA GLY A 44 -1.93 -7.89 4.99
C GLY A 44 -1.97 -6.84 3.90
N GLU A 45 -2.84 -7.04 2.93
CA GLU A 45 -3.08 -6.10 1.84
C GLU A 45 -4.36 -5.29 2.15
N PRO A 46 -4.26 -3.96 2.36
CA PRO A 46 -5.43 -3.15 2.69
C PRO A 46 -6.54 -3.25 1.66
N LEU A 47 -6.18 -3.39 0.38
CA LEU A 47 -7.17 -3.48 -0.70
C LEU A 47 -7.84 -4.86 -0.84
N GLU A 48 -7.51 -5.86 -0.02
CA GLU A 48 -8.38 -7.04 0.14
C GLU A 48 -9.78 -6.63 0.64
N ARG A 49 -9.84 -5.56 1.45
CA ARG A 49 -11.07 -4.95 1.95
C ARG A 49 -11.40 -3.64 1.24
N LEU A 50 -11.29 -3.63 -0.08
CA LEU A 50 -11.43 -2.43 -0.92
C LEU A 50 -12.70 -1.62 -0.60
N GLU A 51 -13.86 -2.27 -0.53
CA GLU A 51 -15.15 -1.60 -0.27
C GLU A 51 -15.17 -0.92 1.11
N ASP A 52 -14.67 -1.61 2.13
CA ASP A 52 -14.60 -1.08 3.50
C ASP A 52 -13.62 0.10 3.59
N VAL A 53 -12.47 -0.02 2.95
CA VAL A 53 -11.49 1.06 2.88
C VAL A 53 -12.07 2.28 2.17
N CYS A 54 -12.74 2.10 1.03
CA CYS A 54 -13.38 3.18 0.30
C CYS A 54 -14.49 3.85 1.12
N ARG A 55 -15.38 3.09 1.74
CA ARG A 55 -16.44 3.61 2.62
C ARG A 55 -15.87 4.41 3.79
N GLY A 56 -14.84 3.87 4.43
CA GLY A 56 -14.17 4.53 5.55
C GLY A 56 -13.56 5.87 5.14
N ILE A 57 -12.84 5.92 4.02
CA ILE A 57 -12.25 7.18 3.51
C ILE A 57 -13.32 8.17 3.11
N ASP A 58 -14.37 7.76 2.41
CA ASP A 58 -15.46 8.64 2.00
C ASP A 58 -16.10 9.30 3.22
N SER A 59 -16.42 8.53 4.26
CA SER A 59 -16.98 9.05 5.52
C SER A 59 -16.03 10.00 6.25
N LEU A 60 -14.72 9.70 6.29
CA LEU A 60 -13.73 10.58 6.90
C LEU A 60 -13.58 11.90 6.12
N LYS A 61 -13.62 11.86 4.80
CA LYS A 61 -13.49 13.06 3.97
C LYS A 61 -14.75 13.94 3.97
N GLU A 62 -15.91 13.42 4.33
CA GLU A 62 -17.10 14.26 4.62
C GLU A 62 -16.84 15.21 5.82
N THR A 63 -16.16 14.71 6.84
CA THR A 63 -15.82 15.49 8.05
C THR A 63 -14.51 16.27 7.86
N TYR A 64 -13.53 15.68 7.18
CA TYR A 64 -12.17 16.21 6.97
C TYR A 64 -11.84 16.30 5.48
N PRO A 65 -12.41 17.24 4.72
CA PRO A 65 -12.28 17.27 3.25
C PRO A 65 -10.85 17.46 2.74
N ASN A 66 -9.96 18.01 3.57
CA ASN A 66 -8.55 18.22 3.24
C ASN A 66 -7.64 17.08 3.72
N LEU A 67 -8.19 16.02 4.31
CA LEU A 67 -7.43 14.89 4.82
C LEU A 67 -6.64 14.23 3.69
N LYS A 68 -5.32 14.20 3.86
CA LYS A 68 -4.42 13.49 2.95
C LYS A 68 -4.41 12.01 3.31
N VAL A 69 -4.55 11.16 2.30
CA VAL A 69 -4.62 9.71 2.50
C VAL A 69 -3.58 9.02 1.62
N ARG A 70 -2.77 8.15 2.24
CA ARG A 70 -1.81 7.28 1.57
C ARG A 70 -2.23 5.83 1.69
N LEU A 71 -2.05 5.11 0.60
CA LEU A 71 -2.11 3.66 0.55
C LEU A 71 -0.70 3.08 0.47
N ASN A 72 -0.34 2.18 1.39
CA ASN A 72 0.80 1.30 1.24
C ASN A 72 0.28 -0.09 0.84
N THR A 73 0.67 -0.58 -0.33
CA THR A 73 0.13 -1.81 -0.93
C THR A 73 1.24 -2.67 -1.53
N ILE A 74 0.97 -3.95 -1.67
CA ILE A 74 1.79 -4.84 -2.49
C ILE A 74 1.49 -4.70 -3.99
N GLY A 75 0.43 -3.95 -4.38
CA GLY A 75 0.08 -3.67 -5.77
C GLY A 75 -0.64 -4.81 -6.51
N LEU A 76 -1.20 -5.78 -5.81
CA LEU A 76 -1.87 -6.95 -6.41
C LEU A 76 -3.39 -6.88 -6.38
N ALA A 77 -3.97 -5.71 -6.06
CA ALA A 77 -5.41 -5.57 -5.90
C ALA A 77 -6.20 -5.98 -7.14
N ASN A 78 -5.72 -5.67 -8.35
CA ASN A 78 -6.40 -6.06 -9.59
C ASN A 78 -6.46 -7.60 -9.75
N LEU A 79 -5.40 -8.31 -9.35
CA LEU A 79 -5.41 -9.79 -9.34
C LEU A 79 -6.30 -10.35 -8.24
N ILE A 80 -6.32 -9.73 -7.06
CA ILE A 80 -7.15 -10.14 -5.93
C ILE A 80 -8.64 -10.07 -6.30
N HIS A 81 -9.05 -8.98 -6.94
CA HIS A 81 -10.45 -8.73 -7.30
C HIS A 81 -10.83 -9.23 -8.70
N GLY A 82 -9.86 -9.71 -9.51
CA GLY A 82 -10.10 -10.15 -10.87
C GLY A 82 -10.57 -9.05 -11.83
N ARG A 83 -10.32 -7.78 -11.50
CA ARG A 83 -10.70 -6.60 -12.29
C ARG A 83 -9.78 -5.43 -12.00
N ASP A 84 -9.82 -4.40 -12.84
CA ASP A 84 -9.17 -3.13 -12.54
C ASP A 84 -9.95 -2.37 -11.44
N VAL A 85 -9.28 -2.16 -10.29
CA VAL A 85 -9.83 -1.41 -9.15
C VAL A 85 -9.25 -0.01 -9.04
N THR A 86 -8.29 0.37 -9.89
CA THR A 86 -7.60 1.65 -9.79
C THR A 86 -8.53 2.87 -9.96
N PRO A 87 -9.64 2.81 -10.74
CA PRO A 87 -10.62 3.91 -10.79
C PRO A 87 -11.23 4.24 -9.42
N GLU A 88 -11.36 3.25 -8.53
CA GLU A 88 -11.93 3.45 -7.19
C GLU A 88 -11.01 4.22 -6.24
N LEU A 89 -9.73 4.36 -6.59
CA LEU A 89 -8.77 5.14 -5.81
C LEU A 89 -8.94 6.65 -6.01
N LYS A 90 -9.63 7.07 -7.09
CA LYS A 90 -9.81 8.47 -7.46
C LYS A 90 -10.51 9.27 -6.37
N GLY A 91 -9.90 10.39 -5.99
CA GLY A 91 -10.46 11.28 -4.96
C GLY A 91 -10.34 10.76 -3.52
N ARG A 92 -9.99 9.48 -3.34
CA ARG A 92 -9.81 8.86 -2.03
C ARG A 92 -8.35 8.92 -1.57
N PHE A 93 -7.42 8.55 -2.44
CA PHE A 93 -5.99 8.52 -2.12
C PHE A 93 -5.23 9.66 -2.80
N ASP A 94 -4.36 10.31 -2.05
CA ASP A 94 -3.42 11.32 -2.54
C ASP A 94 -2.09 10.68 -2.95
N THR A 95 -1.74 9.56 -2.33
CA THR A 95 -0.51 8.81 -2.61
C THR A 95 -0.77 7.30 -2.59
N VAL A 96 -0.28 6.60 -3.59
CA VAL A 96 -0.18 5.13 -3.61
C VAL A 96 1.30 4.75 -3.60
N SER A 97 1.69 3.98 -2.59
CA SER A 97 3.05 3.48 -2.37
C SER A 97 3.07 1.98 -2.55
N ILE A 98 3.72 1.50 -3.62
CA ILE A 98 3.74 0.10 -4.03
C ILE A 98 5.09 -0.51 -3.67
N SER A 99 5.08 -1.67 -3.03
CA SER A 99 6.29 -2.40 -2.67
C SER A 99 6.86 -3.12 -3.89
N LEU A 100 7.88 -2.52 -4.55
CA LEU A 100 8.61 -3.16 -5.66
C LEU A 100 9.53 -4.27 -5.17
N ASN A 101 10.33 -3.96 -4.17
CA ASN A 101 11.19 -4.85 -3.37
C ASN A 101 12.22 -5.70 -4.13
N ALA A 102 12.18 -5.79 -5.45
CA ALA A 102 13.09 -6.60 -6.25
C ALA A 102 13.30 -6.00 -7.65
N PRO A 103 14.47 -6.23 -8.28
CA PRO A 103 14.78 -5.72 -9.60
C PRO A 103 14.22 -6.58 -10.75
N ASP A 104 13.71 -7.78 -10.44
CA ASP A 104 13.15 -8.71 -11.41
C ASP A 104 12.09 -9.63 -10.79
N GLU A 105 11.37 -10.33 -11.66
CA GLU A 105 10.24 -11.19 -11.33
C GLU A 105 10.61 -12.40 -10.46
N LYS A 106 11.81 -12.95 -10.66
CA LYS A 106 12.26 -14.13 -9.92
C LYS A 106 12.55 -13.77 -8.47
N GLU A 107 13.36 -12.73 -8.25
CA GLU A 107 13.66 -12.24 -6.90
C GLU A 107 12.37 -11.76 -6.20
N PHE A 108 11.47 -11.08 -6.92
CA PHE A 108 10.19 -10.66 -6.38
C PHE A 108 9.38 -11.86 -5.87
N LEU A 109 9.29 -12.93 -6.67
CA LEU A 109 8.54 -14.11 -6.29
C LEU A 109 9.18 -14.85 -5.11
N GLU A 110 10.52 -14.94 -5.07
CA GLU A 110 11.26 -15.53 -3.95
C GLU A 110 11.01 -14.79 -2.64
N LEU A 111 10.98 -13.44 -2.69
CA LEU A 111 10.73 -12.60 -1.53
C LEU A 111 9.28 -12.63 -1.06
N THR A 112 8.34 -12.47 -1.99
CA THR A 112 6.92 -12.26 -1.64
C THR A 112 6.16 -13.57 -1.50
N ARG A 113 6.61 -14.63 -2.15
CA ARG A 113 5.91 -15.92 -2.25
C ARG A 113 4.44 -15.73 -2.67
N SER A 114 4.22 -14.81 -3.60
CA SER A 114 2.89 -14.45 -4.06
C SER A 114 2.09 -15.68 -4.53
N LYS A 115 0.86 -15.82 -4.04
CA LYS A 115 -0.08 -16.87 -4.48
C LYS A 115 -0.40 -16.80 -5.98
N PHE A 116 -0.18 -15.66 -6.63
CA PHE A 116 -0.40 -15.44 -8.05
C PHE A 116 0.81 -15.82 -8.92
N GLY A 117 1.92 -16.27 -8.30
CA GLY A 117 3.11 -16.70 -9.03
C GLY A 117 3.85 -15.56 -9.73
N ILE A 118 4.54 -15.92 -10.83
CA ILE A 118 5.46 -15.03 -11.54
C ILE A 118 4.76 -13.82 -12.17
N GLN A 119 3.50 -13.92 -12.53
CA GLN A 119 2.71 -12.80 -13.09
C GLN A 119 2.54 -11.62 -12.11
N SER A 120 2.79 -11.84 -10.81
CA SER A 120 2.67 -10.81 -9.80
C SER A 120 3.56 -9.59 -10.08
N TYR A 121 4.74 -9.81 -10.63
CA TYR A 121 5.69 -8.73 -10.90
C TYR A 121 5.21 -7.78 -12.01
N GLU A 122 4.68 -8.33 -13.09
CA GLU A 122 4.05 -7.53 -14.14
C GLU A 122 2.78 -6.84 -13.62
N ALA A 123 1.99 -7.54 -12.82
CA ALA A 123 0.77 -7.00 -12.25
C ALA A 123 1.02 -5.77 -11.35
N ILE A 124 2.07 -5.75 -10.53
CA ILE A 124 2.38 -4.57 -9.70
C ILE A 124 2.85 -3.37 -10.54
N LYS A 125 3.56 -3.61 -11.63
CA LYS A 125 3.97 -2.56 -12.57
C LYS A 125 2.76 -1.99 -13.32
N GLU A 126 1.88 -2.85 -13.80
CA GLU A 126 0.63 -2.44 -14.42
C GLU A 126 -0.25 -1.64 -13.46
N PHE A 127 -0.40 -2.11 -12.21
CA PHE A 127 -1.13 -1.40 -11.17
C PHE A 127 -0.57 0.01 -10.92
N ALA A 128 0.77 0.16 -10.93
CA ALA A 128 1.41 1.46 -10.80
C ALA A 128 1.04 2.41 -11.95
N VAL A 129 1.10 1.91 -13.20
CA VAL A 129 0.76 2.70 -14.40
C VAL A 129 -0.72 3.10 -14.42
N LEU A 130 -1.62 2.17 -14.11
CA LEU A 130 -3.06 2.43 -14.05
C LEU A 130 -3.40 3.43 -12.94
N SER A 131 -2.80 3.29 -11.76
CA SER A 131 -3.02 4.19 -10.63
C SER A 131 -2.68 5.65 -10.93
N LYS A 132 -1.70 5.92 -11.81
CA LYS A 132 -1.34 7.29 -12.22
C LYS A 132 -2.47 8.07 -12.86
N GLN A 133 -3.47 7.38 -13.41
CA GLN A 133 -4.63 8.03 -14.04
C GLN A 133 -5.58 8.61 -13.00
N TYR A 134 -5.53 8.12 -11.76
CA TYR A 134 -6.53 8.41 -10.73
C TYR A 134 -5.95 9.00 -9.45
N VAL A 135 -4.65 8.80 -9.21
CA VAL A 135 -3.98 9.21 -7.96
C VAL A 135 -2.85 10.20 -8.28
N PRO A 136 -2.78 11.35 -7.57
CA PRO A 136 -1.77 12.38 -7.86
C PRO A 136 -0.32 11.90 -7.72
N ASN A 137 -0.04 11.05 -6.72
CA ASN A 137 1.30 10.58 -6.43
C ASN A 137 1.34 9.06 -6.39
N VAL A 138 2.07 8.46 -7.34
CA VAL A 138 2.34 7.02 -7.36
C VAL A 138 3.84 6.81 -7.20
N VAL A 139 4.22 6.06 -6.17
CA VAL A 139 5.62 5.74 -5.88
C VAL A 139 5.79 4.24 -5.74
N MET A 140 6.93 3.73 -6.19
CA MET A 140 7.35 2.36 -5.87
C MET A 140 8.45 2.42 -4.82
N THR A 141 8.51 1.42 -3.94
CA THR A 141 9.46 1.43 -2.83
C THR A 141 10.34 0.20 -2.80
N VAL A 142 11.58 0.42 -2.39
CA VAL A 142 12.55 -0.61 -2.02
C VAL A 142 13.12 -0.28 -0.65
N VAL A 143 13.68 -1.29 0.05
CA VAL A 143 14.29 -1.09 1.37
C VAL A 143 15.82 -1.11 1.21
N GLU A 144 16.46 -0.04 1.69
CA GLU A 144 17.92 0.05 1.82
C GLU A 144 18.46 -1.09 2.70
N LYS A 145 19.75 -1.38 2.64
CA LYS A 145 20.47 -2.44 3.37
C LYS A 145 20.13 -3.89 3.03
N VAL A 146 18.93 -4.18 2.56
CA VAL A 146 18.57 -5.52 2.09
C VAL A 146 18.80 -5.70 0.58
N MET A 147 19.08 -4.59 -0.12
CA MET A 147 19.29 -4.57 -1.56
C MET A 147 20.62 -3.86 -1.91
N PRO A 148 21.53 -4.52 -2.64
CA PRO A 148 22.75 -3.88 -3.17
C PRO A 148 22.43 -2.71 -4.09
N GLU A 149 23.36 -1.73 -4.16
CA GLU A 149 23.19 -0.51 -4.98
C GLU A 149 22.87 -0.80 -6.45
N GLU A 150 23.51 -1.79 -7.05
CA GLU A 150 23.26 -2.21 -8.44
C GLU A 150 21.81 -2.64 -8.67
N LYS A 151 21.19 -3.27 -7.67
CA LYS A 151 19.78 -3.68 -7.74
C LYS A 151 18.85 -2.49 -7.53
N ILE A 152 19.21 -1.56 -6.67
CA ILE A 152 18.47 -0.29 -6.49
C ILE A 152 18.47 0.48 -7.81
N GLN A 153 19.62 0.54 -8.52
CA GLN A 153 19.73 1.17 -9.82
C GLN A 153 18.79 0.53 -10.87
N LYS A 154 18.71 -0.80 -10.91
CA LYS A 154 17.75 -1.49 -11.78
C LYS A 154 16.29 -1.16 -11.43
N CYS A 155 15.97 -1.09 -10.14
CA CYS A 155 14.65 -0.66 -9.70
C CYS A 155 14.34 0.78 -10.12
N GLN A 156 15.35 1.67 -10.11
CA GLN A 156 15.21 3.04 -10.61
C GLN A 156 14.90 3.06 -12.11
N GLU A 157 15.62 2.29 -12.93
CA GLU A 157 15.39 2.18 -14.37
C GLU A 157 13.96 1.67 -14.68
N ILE A 158 13.47 0.73 -13.90
CA ILE A 158 12.08 0.25 -14.00
C ILE A 158 11.11 1.39 -13.71
N CYS A 159 11.29 2.10 -12.60
CA CYS A 159 10.43 3.21 -12.21
C CYS A 159 10.45 4.34 -13.25
N ASP A 160 11.62 4.66 -13.80
CA ASP A 160 11.78 5.65 -14.86
C ASP A 160 10.99 5.25 -16.13
N THR A 161 11.07 3.97 -16.51
CA THR A 161 10.31 3.43 -17.65
C THR A 161 8.80 3.50 -17.41
N LEU A 162 8.33 3.24 -16.20
CA LEU A 162 6.91 3.32 -15.82
C LEU A 162 6.45 4.78 -15.61
N GLY A 163 7.39 5.72 -15.51
CA GLY A 163 7.12 7.12 -15.19
C GLY A 163 6.55 7.31 -13.79
N VAL A 164 7.07 6.55 -12.80
CA VAL A 164 6.76 6.66 -11.37
C VAL A 164 8.04 6.93 -10.58
N THR A 165 7.91 7.44 -9.36
CA THR A 165 9.06 7.72 -8.50
C THR A 165 9.49 6.46 -7.76
N LEU A 166 10.80 6.18 -7.70
CA LEU A 166 11.36 5.22 -6.75
C LEU A 166 11.63 5.93 -5.42
N ARG A 167 11.19 5.33 -4.32
CA ARG A 167 11.52 5.75 -2.96
C ARG A 167 12.32 4.63 -2.28
N VAL A 168 13.56 4.92 -1.98
CA VAL A 168 14.41 4.06 -1.15
C VAL A 168 14.10 4.36 0.31
N ARG A 169 13.62 3.36 1.06
CA ARG A 169 13.32 3.49 2.48
C ARG A 169 14.50 3.00 3.31
N PRO A 170 14.88 3.73 4.38
CA PRO A 170 15.86 3.21 5.31
C PRO A 170 15.33 1.92 5.96
N PHE A 171 16.23 1.02 6.27
CA PHE A 171 15.89 -0.17 7.05
C PHE A 171 15.70 0.26 8.51
N GLU A 172 14.51 0.10 9.04
CA GLU A 172 14.19 0.30 10.45
C GLU A 172 14.52 -0.99 11.22
N ASN A 173 15.33 -0.87 12.28
CA ASN A 173 15.72 -2.00 13.15
C ASN A 173 14.60 -2.35 14.12
#